data_a15c07cda85a7e2b6e1a923594fd3ff8
#
_entry.id   a15c07cda85a7e2b6e1a923594fd3ff8
#
_cell.length_a   1.000
_cell.length_b   1.000
_cell.length_c   1.000
_cell.angle_alpha   90.00
_cell.angle_beta   90.00
_cell.angle_gamma   90.00
#
_symmetry.space_group_name_H-M   'P 1'
#
loop_
_entity.id
_entity.type
_entity.pdbx_description
1 polymer ?
#
loop_
_entity_poly.entity_id
_entity_poly.type
_entity_poly.pdbx_seq_one_letter_code
_entity_poly.pdbx_strand_id
1 'polypeptide(L)'
;QDPPQEPPREPRVRDTPEDICFEATANAIALHAERPLLAAGDVDGDVYLYSYSCTEGENRQLWSSGHHLKSCRDVAFSADGQKLFTVSKDKAIHILTVEEGRLETRFPKAHGSALNCVLPIDNHVFATGDDGGAVKVWDLRRGDAILEARQQEEYISAMAVDGNGKMLLTACGDGTLGVYNVKKRRFELLSEPQNGDLTSVVLLKRGRKVACGSSEGTIYLFNWDGFGAASDRFSLRVESVDCMVPITDSIVCVGSMDGVIRS
;
A
#
# COMPACT_ATOMS: atom_id res chain seq x y z
N GLN A 1 -19.77 49.95 25.73
CA GLN A 1 -20.66 48.94 25.13
C GLN A 1 -19.82 48.10 24.18
N ASP A 2 -19.61 46.84 24.52
CA ASP A 2 -18.94 45.89 23.64
C ASP A 2 -19.78 45.69 22.37
N PRO A 3 -19.15 45.51 21.18
CA PRO A 3 -19.88 45.24 19.95
C PRO A 3 -20.62 43.90 20.06
N PRO A 4 -21.79 43.77 19.43
CA PRO A 4 -22.55 42.54 19.50
C PRO A 4 -21.73 41.40 18.91
N GLN A 5 -21.55 40.32 19.66
CA GLN A 5 -20.91 39.10 19.19
C GLN A 5 -21.83 38.48 18.10
N GLU A 6 -21.27 38.29 16.89
CA GLU A 6 -21.95 37.53 15.86
C GLU A 6 -22.24 36.10 16.38
N PRO A 7 -23.43 35.55 16.09
CA PRO A 7 -23.72 34.17 16.43
C PRO A 7 -22.74 33.24 15.76
N PRO A 8 -22.33 32.14 16.43
CA PRO A 8 -21.42 31.17 15.84
C PRO A 8 -22.00 30.64 14.53
N ARG A 9 -21.21 30.73 13.47
CA ARG A 9 -21.61 30.18 12.17
C ARG A 9 -21.70 28.65 12.28
N GLU A 10 -22.77 28.09 11.73
CA GLU A 10 -22.87 26.62 11.60
C GLU A 10 -21.77 26.11 10.67
N PRO A 11 -21.09 24.98 11.02
CA PRO A 11 -20.06 24.38 10.19
C PRO A 11 -20.63 24.02 8.81
N ARG A 12 -19.89 24.32 7.77
CA ARG A 12 -20.26 23.99 6.39
C ARG A 12 -19.98 22.52 6.10
N VAL A 13 -20.91 21.87 5.42
CA VAL A 13 -20.71 20.51 4.87
C VAL A 13 -20.22 20.67 3.43
N ARG A 14 -19.13 19.96 3.08
CA ARG A 14 -18.51 19.94 1.74
C ARG A 14 -18.72 18.58 1.09
N ASP A 15 -18.48 18.50 -0.21
CA ASP A 15 -18.50 17.23 -0.94
C ASP A 15 -17.22 16.40 -0.68
N THR A 16 -16.14 17.06 -0.21
CA THR A 16 -14.84 16.44 0.11
C THR A 16 -14.35 16.92 1.49
N PRO A 17 -13.58 16.10 2.23
CA PRO A 17 -12.88 16.54 3.42
C PRO A 17 -11.94 17.72 3.14
N GLU A 18 -11.59 18.46 4.18
CA GLU A 18 -10.53 19.46 4.11
C GLU A 18 -9.17 18.78 3.89
N ASP A 19 -8.22 19.55 3.37
CA ASP A 19 -6.85 19.06 3.17
C ASP A 19 -6.20 18.69 4.50
N ILE A 20 -5.51 17.56 4.52
CA ILE A 20 -4.65 17.16 5.63
C ILE A 20 -3.21 17.47 5.22
N CYS A 21 -2.61 18.41 5.92
CA CYS A 21 -1.24 18.87 5.65
C CYS A 21 -0.26 18.20 6.63
N PHE A 22 0.88 17.73 6.11
CA PHE A 22 1.97 17.16 6.89
C PHE A 22 3.18 18.11 6.86
N GLU A 23 3.99 18.11 7.92
CA GLU A 23 5.24 18.89 7.96
C GLU A 23 6.29 18.33 7.01
N ALA A 24 6.43 17.01 6.95
CA ALA A 24 7.28 16.30 6.01
C ALA A 24 6.47 15.68 4.86
N THR A 25 7.15 15.32 3.79
CA THR A 25 6.50 14.69 2.63
C THR A 25 5.88 13.35 3.01
N ALA A 26 4.57 13.23 2.85
CA ALA A 26 3.87 11.95 2.99
C ALA A 26 4.30 11.00 1.87
N ASN A 27 4.74 9.82 2.24
CA ASN A 27 5.30 8.81 1.33
C ASN A 27 4.33 7.65 1.09
N ALA A 28 3.48 7.37 2.07
CA ALA A 28 2.48 6.31 2.02
C ALA A 28 1.21 6.75 2.73
N ILE A 29 0.08 6.29 2.21
CA ILE A 29 -1.24 6.50 2.82
C ILE A 29 -2.06 5.23 2.74
N ALA A 30 -2.95 5.05 3.71
CA ALA A 30 -3.96 3.99 3.71
C ALA A 30 -5.27 4.50 4.30
N LEU A 31 -6.39 4.07 3.74
CA LEU A 31 -7.72 4.33 4.27
C LEU A 31 -8.23 3.11 5.02
N HIS A 32 -8.86 3.35 6.16
CA HIS A 32 -9.53 2.28 6.91
C HIS A 32 -10.80 1.84 6.17
N ALA A 33 -11.05 0.53 6.14
CA ALA A 33 -12.14 -0.02 5.33
C ALA A 33 -13.55 0.40 5.79
N GLU A 34 -13.75 0.62 7.10
CA GLU A 34 -15.08 0.83 7.69
C GLU A 34 -15.22 2.19 8.40
N ARG A 35 -14.13 2.80 8.84
CA ARG A 35 -14.14 4.06 9.59
C ARG A 35 -13.51 5.18 8.77
N PRO A 36 -13.91 6.43 8.96
CA PRO A 36 -13.29 7.58 8.28
C PRO A 36 -11.92 7.89 8.89
N LEU A 37 -10.97 6.95 8.74
CA LEU A 37 -9.60 7.06 9.23
C LEU A 37 -8.62 6.98 8.07
N LEU A 38 -7.60 7.83 8.12
CA LEU A 38 -6.48 7.87 7.19
C LEU A 38 -5.19 7.69 8.00
N ALA A 39 -4.40 6.68 7.63
CA ALA A 39 -3.04 6.51 8.11
C ALA A 39 -2.06 7.07 7.07
N ALA A 40 -1.00 7.73 7.52
CA ALA A 40 0.07 8.22 6.65
C ALA A 40 1.43 7.94 7.28
N GLY A 41 2.41 7.67 6.43
CA GLY A 41 3.83 7.59 6.80
C GLY A 41 4.63 8.59 5.99
N ASP A 42 5.61 9.25 6.59
CA ASP A 42 6.40 10.28 5.94
C ASP A 42 7.87 9.89 5.70
N VAL A 43 8.60 10.80 5.04
CA VAL A 43 10.01 10.60 4.71
C VAL A 43 10.95 10.62 5.91
N ASP A 44 10.52 11.18 7.05
CA ASP A 44 11.28 11.23 8.29
C ASP A 44 11.07 9.98 9.16
N GLY A 45 10.05 9.17 8.83
CA GLY A 45 9.74 7.92 9.51
C GLY A 45 8.60 8.04 10.52
N ASP A 46 7.96 9.19 10.57
CA ASP A 46 6.78 9.40 11.39
C ASP A 46 5.54 8.78 10.75
N VAL A 47 4.66 8.27 11.60
CA VAL A 47 3.39 7.66 11.21
C VAL A 47 2.27 8.38 11.92
N TYR A 48 1.22 8.71 11.20
CA TYR A 48 0.08 9.50 11.68
C TYR A 48 -1.21 8.74 11.46
N LEU A 49 -2.16 8.92 12.37
CA LEU A 49 -3.56 8.55 12.16
C LEU A 49 -4.43 9.79 12.30
N TYR A 50 -5.25 10.01 11.29
CA TYR A 50 -6.25 11.08 11.23
C TYR A 50 -7.65 10.51 11.14
N SER A 51 -8.60 11.13 11.82
CA SER A 51 -10.00 11.07 11.44
C SER A 51 -10.29 12.19 10.46
N TYR A 52 -11.10 11.92 9.45
CA TYR A 52 -11.51 12.92 8.46
C TYR A 52 -13.02 12.99 8.35
N SER A 53 -13.52 14.15 7.96
CA SER A 53 -14.96 14.41 7.79
C SER A 53 -15.16 15.44 6.67
N CYS A 54 -16.31 15.36 6.00
CA CYS A 54 -16.74 16.40 5.08
C CYS A 54 -17.28 17.66 5.78
N THR A 55 -17.41 17.66 7.11
CA THR A 55 -17.78 18.82 7.90
C THR A 55 -16.54 19.66 8.22
N GLU A 56 -16.63 20.98 7.99
CA GLU A 56 -15.55 21.94 8.21
C GLU A 56 -15.00 21.86 9.65
N GLY A 57 -13.68 21.77 9.78
CA GLY A 57 -12.98 21.75 11.07
C GLY A 57 -13.05 20.41 11.83
N GLU A 58 -13.56 19.34 11.25
CA GLU A 58 -13.68 18.04 11.91
C GLU A 58 -12.52 17.06 11.63
N ASN A 59 -11.59 17.40 10.74
CA ASN A 59 -10.37 16.59 10.58
C ASN A 59 -9.50 16.69 11.84
N ARG A 60 -9.11 15.55 12.41
CA ARG A 60 -8.32 15.50 13.63
C ARG A 60 -7.19 14.49 13.53
N GLN A 61 -6.00 14.89 13.93
CA GLN A 61 -4.93 13.95 14.23
C GLN A 61 -5.26 13.22 15.55
N LEU A 62 -5.41 11.91 15.46
CA LEU A 62 -5.72 11.08 16.63
C LEU A 62 -4.44 10.74 17.40
N TRP A 63 -3.39 10.39 16.67
CA TRP A 63 -2.06 10.16 17.23
C TRP A 63 -0.97 10.27 16.16
N SER A 64 0.28 10.37 16.60
CA SER A 64 1.48 10.20 15.79
C SER A 64 2.48 9.30 16.51
N SER A 65 3.35 8.64 15.74
CA SER A 65 4.32 7.67 16.22
C SER A 65 5.64 7.82 15.47
N GLY A 66 6.71 8.17 16.16
CA GLY A 66 8.05 8.39 15.61
C GLY A 66 9.00 7.23 15.89
N HIS A 67 8.58 5.98 15.66
CA HIS A 67 9.41 4.81 15.98
C HIS A 67 10.37 4.37 14.87
N HIS A 68 10.11 4.74 13.61
CA HIS A 68 11.04 4.46 12.52
C HIS A 68 12.22 5.44 12.51
N LEU A 69 13.40 4.92 12.22
CA LEU A 69 14.66 5.71 12.18
C LEU A 69 14.93 6.31 10.80
N LYS A 70 14.15 5.95 9.80
CA LYS A 70 14.24 6.41 8.41
C LYS A 70 12.84 6.40 7.80
N SER A 71 12.71 6.93 6.58
CA SER A 71 11.48 7.02 5.83
C SER A 71 10.56 5.82 6.00
N CYS A 72 9.31 6.09 6.38
CA CYS A 72 8.22 5.12 6.33
C CYS A 72 7.77 5.01 4.88
N ARG A 73 7.88 3.83 4.29
CA ARG A 73 7.66 3.63 2.85
C ARG A 73 6.29 3.07 2.51
N ASP A 74 5.67 2.37 3.43
CA ASP A 74 4.31 1.87 3.24
C ASP A 74 3.60 1.68 4.57
N VAL A 75 2.28 1.84 4.55
CA VAL A 75 1.37 1.64 5.68
C VAL A 75 0.14 0.87 5.20
N ALA A 76 -0.36 -0.03 6.03
CA ALA A 76 -1.57 -0.80 5.71
C ALA A 76 -2.34 -1.20 6.98
N PHE A 77 -3.66 -1.08 6.94
CA PHE A 77 -4.52 -1.59 8.01
C PHE A 77 -4.66 -3.10 7.90
N SER A 78 -4.76 -3.79 9.06
CA SER A 78 -5.19 -5.19 9.11
C SER A 78 -6.63 -5.34 8.60
N ALA A 79 -7.00 -6.56 8.21
CA ALA A 79 -8.33 -6.84 7.69
C ALA A 79 -9.47 -6.50 8.67
N ASP A 80 -9.23 -6.68 9.98
CA ASP A 80 -10.16 -6.30 11.05
C ASP A 80 -10.07 -4.82 11.46
N GLY A 81 -9.16 -4.04 10.87
CA GLY A 81 -8.96 -2.63 11.16
C GLY A 81 -8.38 -2.31 12.54
N GLN A 82 -7.91 -3.32 13.30
CA GLN A 82 -7.40 -3.11 14.67
C GLN A 82 -5.92 -2.74 14.71
N LYS A 83 -5.17 -3.13 13.69
CA LYS A 83 -3.71 -2.95 13.60
C LYS A 83 -3.34 -2.14 12.38
N LEU A 84 -2.25 -1.40 12.51
CA LEU A 84 -1.59 -0.70 11.41
C LEU A 84 -0.18 -1.28 11.25
N PHE A 85 0.10 -1.81 10.06
CA PHE A 85 1.41 -2.29 9.65
C PHE A 85 2.17 -1.15 8.99
N THR A 86 3.43 -0.97 9.37
CA THR A 86 4.31 0.04 8.77
C THR A 86 5.65 -0.58 8.45
N VAL A 87 6.23 -0.22 7.32
CA VAL A 87 7.55 -0.67 6.87
C VAL A 87 8.41 0.50 6.46
N SER A 88 9.72 0.38 6.65
CA SER A 88 10.63 1.51 6.50
C SER A 88 11.93 1.16 5.81
N LYS A 89 12.58 2.21 5.30
CA LYS A 89 13.98 2.20 4.84
C LYS A 89 14.96 1.78 5.95
N ASP A 90 14.58 1.83 7.23
CA ASP A 90 15.37 1.34 8.36
C ASP A 90 15.39 -0.19 8.48
N LYS A 91 14.73 -0.91 7.56
CA LYS A 91 14.62 -2.38 7.50
C LYS A 91 13.74 -2.99 8.59
N ALA A 92 12.96 -2.17 9.30
CA ALA A 92 12.06 -2.63 10.35
C ALA A 92 10.61 -2.68 9.87
N ILE A 93 9.87 -3.62 10.44
CA ILE A 93 8.40 -3.69 10.39
C ILE A 93 7.90 -3.32 11.77
N HIS A 94 6.94 -2.39 11.84
CA HIS A 94 6.24 -2.07 13.08
C HIS A 94 4.76 -2.39 12.93
N ILE A 95 4.16 -2.88 14.00
CA ILE A 95 2.74 -3.12 14.10
C ILE A 95 2.22 -2.30 15.26
N LEU A 96 1.32 -1.36 14.95
CA LEU A 96 0.75 -0.41 15.90
C LEU A 96 -0.73 -0.76 16.14
N THR A 97 -1.22 -0.48 17.34
CA THR A 97 -2.67 -0.48 17.60
C THR A 97 -3.30 0.74 16.95
N VAL A 98 -4.43 0.57 16.27
CA VAL A 98 -5.12 1.69 15.60
C VAL A 98 -5.69 2.67 16.61
N GLU A 99 -6.22 2.18 17.73
CA GLU A 99 -6.87 3.04 18.74
C GLU A 99 -5.90 4.00 19.44
N GLU A 100 -4.69 3.54 19.77
CA GLU A 100 -3.76 4.30 20.63
C GLU A 100 -2.44 4.66 19.93
N GLY A 101 -2.17 4.11 18.73
CA GLY A 101 -0.87 4.24 18.08
C GLY A 101 0.28 3.58 18.84
N ARG A 102 -0.04 2.65 19.74
CA ARG A 102 0.96 1.97 20.56
C ARG A 102 1.68 0.91 19.74
N LEU A 103 3.01 0.91 19.80
CA LEU A 103 3.83 -0.14 19.19
C LEU A 103 3.59 -1.47 19.91
N GLU A 104 2.95 -2.42 19.23
CA GLU A 104 2.62 -3.75 19.76
C GLU A 104 3.70 -4.77 19.43
N THR A 105 4.18 -4.75 18.18
CA THR A 105 5.17 -5.69 17.69
C THR A 105 6.18 -4.99 16.80
N ARG A 106 7.44 -5.38 16.91
CA ARG A 106 8.55 -4.85 16.11
C ARG A 106 9.41 -6.00 15.59
N PHE A 107 9.69 -5.97 14.29
CA PHE A 107 10.69 -6.82 13.65
C PHE A 107 11.86 -5.93 13.19
N PRO A 108 12.89 -5.71 14.04
CA PRO A 108 14.06 -4.94 13.63
C PRO A 108 14.88 -5.77 12.65
N LYS A 109 15.40 -5.14 11.60
CA LYS A 109 16.16 -5.84 10.55
C LYS A 109 15.39 -7.03 9.94
N ALA A 110 14.11 -6.84 9.68
CA ALA A 110 13.23 -7.85 9.10
C ALA A 110 13.72 -8.34 7.73
N HIS A 111 14.37 -7.45 6.97
CA HIS A 111 14.96 -7.72 5.67
C HIS A 111 16.45 -7.31 5.62
N GLY A 112 17.18 -7.85 4.65
CA GLY A 112 18.56 -7.45 4.36
C GLY A 112 18.68 -6.09 3.68
N SER A 113 17.65 -5.67 2.94
CA SER A 113 17.52 -4.37 2.28
C SER A 113 16.39 -3.55 2.87
N ALA A 114 16.31 -2.26 2.48
CA ALA A 114 15.22 -1.38 2.87
C ALA A 114 13.88 -1.97 2.43
N LEU A 115 12.88 -1.93 3.31
CA LEU A 115 11.52 -2.35 3.00
C LEU A 115 10.82 -1.30 2.14
N ASN A 116 9.97 -1.75 1.23
CA ASN A 116 9.26 -0.90 0.29
C ASN A 116 7.74 -1.05 0.34
N CYS A 117 7.23 -2.24 0.61
CA CYS A 117 5.79 -2.48 0.65
C CYS A 117 5.40 -3.52 1.70
N VAL A 118 4.17 -3.41 2.18
CA VAL A 118 3.53 -4.33 3.13
C VAL A 118 2.09 -4.62 2.71
N LEU A 119 1.68 -5.87 2.79
CA LEU A 119 0.32 -6.31 2.47
C LEU A 119 -0.20 -7.26 3.54
N PRO A 120 -1.14 -6.85 4.39
CA PRO A 120 -1.89 -7.77 5.24
C PRO A 120 -2.71 -8.74 4.37
N ILE A 121 -2.60 -10.04 4.67
CA ILE A 121 -3.31 -11.11 3.94
C ILE A 121 -4.53 -11.54 4.73
N ASP A 122 -4.36 -11.72 6.03
CA ASP A 122 -5.43 -11.95 7.00
C ASP A 122 -5.05 -11.32 8.36
N ASN A 123 -5.78 -11.61 9.43
CA ASN A 123 -5.53 -11.03 10.75
C ASN A 123 -4.19 -11.45 11.38
N HIS A 124 -3.53 -12.48 10.85
CA HIS A 124 -2.28 -13.01 11.39
C HIS A 124 -1.15 -13.07 10.38
N VAL A 125 -1.48 -13.13 9.10
CA VAL A 125 -0.51 -13.33 8.01
C VAL A 125 -0.40 -12.06 7.18
N PHE A 126 0.82 -11.64 6.91
CA PHE A 126 1.11 -10.49 6.06
C PHE A 126 2.38 -10.73 5.22
N ALA A 127 2.50 -10.02 4.12
CA ALA A 127 3.65 -10.08 3.23
C ALA A 127 4.41 -8.75 3.24
N THR A 128 5.71 -8.81 2.99
CA THR A 128 6.59 -7.64 2.83
C THR A 128 7.52 -7.84 1.66
N GLY A 129 7.87 -6.74 0.98
CA GLY A 129 8.83 -6.70 -0.11
C GLY A 129 9.89 -5.64 0.11
N ASP A 130 11.11 -5.89 -0.35
CA ASP A 130 12.25 -4.99 -0.17
C ASP A 130 12.88 -4.49 -1.49
N ASP A 131 13.84 -3.58 -1.36
CA ASP A 131 14.56 -2.98 -2.48
C ASP A 131 15.47 -3.97 -3.23
N GLY A 132 15.78 -5.11 -2.64
CA GLY A 132 16.63 -6.15 -3.24
C GLY A 132 15.84 -7.30 -3.89
N GLY A 133 14.52 -7.18 -3.99
CA GLY A 133 13.67 -8.22 -4.60
C GLY A 133 13.27 -9.36 -3.66
N ALA A 134 13.59 -9.26 -2.38
CA ALA A 134 13.18 -10.27 -1.41
C ALA A 134 11.71 -10.07 -1.02
N VAL A 135 10.99 -11.17 -0.98
CA VAL A 135 9.60 -11.28 -0.50
C VAL A 135 9.57 -12.18 0.70
N LYS A 136 8.96 -11.72 1.77
CA LYS A 136 8.72 -12.52 2.99
C LYS A 136 7.25 -12.53 3.32
N VAL A 137 6.76 -13.68 3.79
CA VAL A 137 5.44 -13.83 4.39
C VAL A 137 5.63 -14.19 5.85
N TRP A 138 4.91 -13.50 6.71
CA TRP A 138 5.03 -13.56 8.16
C TRP A 138 3.74 -14.11 8.78
N ASP A 139 3.88 -14.80 9.89
CA ASP A 139 2.74 -15.20 10.73
C ASP A 139 2.96 -14.67 12.16
N LEU A 140 2.13 -13.74 12.59
CA LEU A 140 2.20 -13.09 13.90
C LEU A 140 2.14 -14.08 15.08
N ARG A 141 1.47 -15.20 14.89
CA ARG A 141 1.38 -16.25 15.90
C ARG A 141 2.70 -16.99 16.13
N ARG A 142 3.56 -16.99 15.11
CA ARG A 142 4.88 -17.63 15.15
C ARG A 142 5.99 -16.63 15.44
N GLY A 143 5.75 -15.34 15.17
CA GLY A 143 6.75 -14.30 15.33
C GLY A 143 7.91 -14.38 14.33
N ASP A 144 7.73 -15.09 13.21
CA ASP A 144 8.78 -15.38 12.24
C ASP A 144 8.21 -15.43 10.81
N ALA A 145 9.11 -15.35 9.82
CA ALA A 145 8.75 -15.53 8.42
C ALA A 145 8.45 -17.01 8.15
N ILE A 146 7.31 -17.25 7.50
CA ILE A 146 6.87 -18.59 7.09
C ILE A 146 7.22 -18.89 5.62
N LEU A 147 7.55 -17.86 4.85
CA LEU A 147 8.11 -17.95 3.51
C LEU A 147 9.13 -16.83 3.36
N GLU A 148 10.26 -17.15 2.75
CA GLU A 148 11.28 -16.21 2.33
C GLU A 148 11.76 -16.61 0.95
N ALA A 149 11.71 -15.69 -0.02
CA ALA A 149 12.13 -15.93 -1.39
C ALA A 149 12.72 -14.66 -2.00
N ARG A 150 13.71 -14.85 -2.89
CA ARG A 150 14.30 -13.80 -3.71
C ARG A 150 14.44 -14.34 -5.12
N GLN A 151 13.42 -14.11 -5.93
CA GLN A 151 13.34 -14.57 -7.32
C GLN A 151 13.38 -13.43 -8.32
N GLN A 152 13.15 -12.21 -7.83
CA GLN A 152 13.18 -10.96 -8.58
C GLN A 152 14.46 -10.21 -8.21
N GLU A 153 14.99 -9.43 -9.16
CA GLU A 153 16.36 -8.87 -9.04
C GLU A 153 16.38 -7.41 -8.60
N GLU A 154 15.22 -6.73 -8.71
CA GLU A 154 15.04 -5.33 -8.37
C GLU A 154 14.01 -5.19 -7.24
N TYR A 155 13.70 -3.95 -6.88
CA TYR A 155 12.78 -3.64 -5.79
C TYR A 155 11.36 -4.18 -6.04
N ILE A 156 10.76 -4.72 -4.99
CA ILE A 156 9.34 -5.06 -4.99
C ILE A 156 8.54 -3.77 -4.78
N SER A 157 7.81 -3.36 -5.78
CA SER A 157 7.08 -2.08 -5.79
C SER A 157 5.70 -2.17 -5.14
N ALA A 158 4.99 -3.26 -5.39
CA ALA A 158 3.63 -3.48 -4.92
C ALA A 158 3.30 -4.96 -4.84
N MET A 159 2.29 -5.28 -4.04
CA MET A 159 1.80 -6.64 -3.86
C MET A 159 0.28 -6.67 -3.89
N ALA A 160 -0.28 -7.80 -4.32
CA ALA A 160 -1.69 -8.10 -4.23
C ALA A 160 -1.89 -9.58 -3.88
N VAL A 161 -3.02 -9.92 -3.29
CA VAL A 161 -3.36 -11.30 -2.92
C VAL A 161 -4.79 -11.61 -3.36
N ASP A 162 -5.05 -12.86 -3.72
CA ASP A 162 -6.40 -13.30 -4.05
C ASP A 162 -7.33 -13.31 -2.81
N GLY A 163 -8.64 -13.30 -3.06
CA GLY A 163 -9.63 -13.24 -1.99
C GLY A 163 -9.58 -14.40 -0.97
N ASN A 164 -8.86 -15.48 -1.31
CA ASN A 164 -8.66 -16.65 -0.44
C ASN A 164 -7.36 -16.58 0.36
N GLY A 165 -6.54 -15.56 0.17
CA GLY A 165 -5.23 -15.42 0.81
C GLY A 165 -4.23 -16.52 0.40
N LYS A 166 -4.40 -17.08 -0.81
CA LYS A 166 -3.60 -18.22 -1.29
C LYS A 166 -2.49 -17.79 -2.23
N MET A 167 -2.82 -16.96 -3.21
CA MET A 167 -1.87 -16.55 -4.25
C MET A 167 -1.47 -15.09 -4.04
N LEU A 168 -0.20 -14.88 -3.74
CA LEU A 168 0.43 -13.57 -3.60
C LEU A 168 1.10 -13.21 -4.92
N LEU A 169 0.82 -12.01 -5.42
CA LEU A 169 1.41 -11.42 -6.61
C LEU A 169 2.32 -10.27 -6.22
N THR A 170 3.49 -10.18 -6.85
CA THR A 170 4.47 -9.11 -6.59
C THR A 170 4.87 -8.43 -7.88
N ALA A 171 4.70 -7.11 -7.95
CA ALA A 171 5.25 -6.29 -9.03
C ALA A 171 6.68 -5.87 -8.67
N CYS A 172 7.58 -5.88 -9.65
CA CYS A 172 9.00 -5.62 -9.45
C CYS A 172 9.57 -4.61 -10.45
N GLY A 173 10.60 -3.88 -10.03
CA GLY A 173 11.36 -2.97 -10.88
C GLY A 173 12.06 -3.64 -12.06
N ASP A 174 12.27 -4.94 -12.04
CA ASP A 174 12.81 -5.69 -13.18
C ASP A 174 11.79 -5.98 -14.30
N GLY A 175 10.56 -5.46 -14.16
CA GLY A 175 9.48 -5.65 -15.12
C GLY A 175 8.72 -6.96 -14.98
N THR A 176 9.01 -7.78 -13.98
CA THR A 176 8.35 -9.09 -13.79
C THR A 176 7.21 -9.04 -12.75
N LEU A 177 6.22 -9.89 -12.98
CA LEU A 177 5.21 -10.26 -12.00
C LEU A 177 5.60 -11.58 -11.36
N GLY A 178 5.84 -11.57 -10.05
CA GLY A 178 6.12 -12.77 -9.26
C GLY A 178 4.84 -13.39 -8.71
N VAL A 179 4.77 -14.71 -8.65
CA VAL A 179 3.64 -15.47 -8.14
C VAL A 179 4.09 -16.44 -7.07
N TYR A 180 3.47 -16.35 -5.88
CA TYR A 180 3.80 -17.17 -4.72
C TYR A 180 2.55 -17.82 -4.16
N ASN A 181 2.67 -19.07 -3.73
CA ASN A 181 1.61 -19.76 -3.02
C ASN A 181 1.85 -19.65 -1.50
N VAL A 182 1.09 -18.79 -0.84
CA VAL A 182 1.22 -18.51 0.60
C VAL A 182 0.95 -19.77 1.44
N LYS A 183 -0.11 -20.51 1.09
CA LYS A 183 -0.51 -21.71 1.85
C LYS A 183 0.48 -22.86 1.70
N LYS A 184 1.07 -23.02 0.51
CA LYS A 184 2.13 -24.01 0.24
C LYS A 184 3.53 -23.48 0.58
N ARG A 185 3.65 -22.20 0.95
CA ARG A 185 4.90 -21.52 1.31
C ARG A 185 5.97 -21.67 0.25
N ARG A 186 5.62 -21.45 -0.99
CA ARG A 186 6.57 -21.60 -2.10
C ARG A 186 6.33 -20.58 -3.22
N PHE A 187 7.41 -20.33 -3.93
CA PHE A 187 7.39 -19.64 -5.21
C PHE A 187 6.76 -20.54 -6.29
N GLU A 188 5.99 -19.97 -7.21
CA GLU A 188 5.36 -20.68 -8.31
C GLU A 188 6.00 -20.32 -9.66
N LEU A 189 6.04 -19.02 -10.03
CA LEU A 189 6.61 -18.58 -11.31
C LEU A 189 6.91 -17.07 -11.33
N LEU A 190 7.73 -16.65 -12.32
CA LEU A 190 7.82 -15.25 -12.78
C LEU A 190 7.15 -15.13 -14.14
N SER A 191 6.57 -13.98 -14.44
CA SER A 191 6.17 -13.62 -15.80
C SER A 191 7.39 -13.34 -16.68
N GLU A 192 7.18 -13.30 -17.99
CA GLU A 192 8.11 -12.62 -18.88
C GLU A 192 8.25 -11.15 -18.44
N PRO A 193 9.46 -10.56 -18.55
CA PRO A 193 9.65 -9.16 -18.22
C PRO A 193 8.89 -8.26 -19.20
N GLN A 194 8.24 -7.24 -18.65
CA GLN A 194 7.57 -6.19 -19.41
C GLN A 194 8.51 -5.00 -19.61
N ASN A 195 8.14 -4.07 -20.49
CA ASN A 195 8.90 -2.83 -20.67
C ASN A 195 8.69 -1.89 -19.49
N GLY A 196 9.77 -1.48 -18.88
CA GLY A 196 9.81 -0.63 -17.69
C GLY A 196 9.54 -1.38 -16.40
N ASP A 197 9.74 -0.67 -15.31
CA ASP A 197 9.48 -1.18 -13.97
C ASP A 197 7.97 -1.41 -13.79
N LEU A 198 7.57 -2.53 -13.21
CA LEU A 198 6.19 -2.66 -12.71
C LEU A 198 6.08 -1.91 -11.39
N THR A 199 5.19 -0.93 -11.34
CA THR A 199 5.05 0.03 -10.22
C THR A 199 3.89 -0.30 -9.29
N SER A 200 2.90 -1.02 -9.82
CA SER A 200 1.66 -1.32 -9.11
C SER A 200 1.02 -2.59 -9.64
N VAL A 201 0.20 -3.23 -8.80
CA VAL A 201 -0.56 -4.43 -9.16
C VAL A 201 -1.91 -4.41 -8.47
N VAL A 202 -2.97 -4.65 -9.23
CA VAL A 202 -4.35 -4.70 -8.72
C VAL A 202 -5.13 -5.85 -9.34
N LEU A 203 -6.07 -6.39 -8.58
CA LEU A 203 -6.99 -7.43 -9.04
C LEU A 203 -8.28 -6.79 -9.59
N LEU A 204 -8.76 -7.29 -10.71
CA LEU A 204 -9.95 -6.82 -11.43
C LEU A 204 -10.85 -8.00 -11.84
N LYS A 205 -12.07 -7.68 -12.26
CA LYS A 205 -13.03 -8.66 -12.77
C LYS A 205 -13.26 -9.83 -11.80
N ARG A 206 -13.44 -9.49 -10.51
CA ARG A 206 -13.60 -10.47 -9.41
C ARG A 206 -12.43 -11.44 -9.31
N GLY A 207 -11.19 -10.91 -9.42
CA GLY A 207 -9.97 -11.69 -9.33
C GLY A 207 -9.62 -12.51 -10.58
N ARG A 208 -10.34 -12.33 -11.72
CA ARG A 208 -10.02 -13.04 -12.97
C ARG A 208 -8.97 -12.35 -13.82
N LYS A 209 -8.70 -11.08 -13.57
CA LYS A 209 -7.69 -10.28 -14.25
C LYS A 209 -6.78 -9.61 -13.23
N VAL A 210 -5.53 -9.47 -13.62
CA VAL A 210 -4.52 -8.70 -12.87
C VAL A 210 -4.04 -7.58 -13.77
N ALA A 211 -4.04 -6.35 -13.26
CA ALA A 211 -3.48 -5.21 -13.94
C ALA A 211 -2.19 -4.76 -13.24
N CYS A 212 -1.12 -4.56 -14.00
CA CYS A 212 0.15 -4.02 -13.54
C CYS A 212 0.44 -2.71 -14.25
N GLY A 213 0.68 -1.64 -13.48
CA GLY A 213 1.14 -0.36 -14.00
C GLY A 213 2.65 -0.39 -14.24
N SER A 214 3.11 0.39 -15.22
CA SER A 214 4.52 0.44 -15.61
C SER A 214 5.06 1.87 -15.57
N SER A 215 6.35 2.02 -15.30
CA SER A 215 7.10 3.28 -15.38
C SER A 215 7.12 3.88 -16.79
N GLU A 216 6.74 3.12 -17.82
CA GLU A 216 6.65 3.57 -19.22
C GLU A 216 5.20 3.96 -19.63
N GLY A 217 4.32 4.24 -18.67
CA GLY A 217 2.96 4.69 -18.94
C GLY A 217 2.02 3.63 -19.51
N THR A 218 2.35 2.36 -19.36
CA THR A 218 1.57 1.22 -19.87
C THR A 218 0.96 0.43 -18.73
N ILE A 219 -0.27 -0.03 -18.91
CA ILE A 219 -0.92 -1.01 -18.03
C ILE A 219 -0.90 -2.37 -18.75
N TYR A 220 -0.30 -3.36 -18.13
CA TYR A 220 -0.30 -4.75 -18.58
C TYR A 220 -1.39 -5.55 -17.89
N LEU A 221 -2.15 -6.33 -18.65
CA LEU A 221 -3.17 -7.21 -18.13
C LEU A 221 -2.72 -8.67 -18.21
N PHE A 222 -2.91 -9.39 -17.13
CA PHE A 222 -2.70 -10.83 -17.06
C PHE A 222 -4.04 -11.51 -16.78
N ASN A 223 -4.24 -12.69 -17.39
CA ASN A 223 -5.32 -13.57 -16.99
C ASN A 223 -4.95 -14.27 -15.69
N TRP A 224 -5.93 -14.48 -14.80
CA TRP A 224 -5.73 -15.38 -13.68
C TRP A 224 -5.34 -16.77 -14.21
N ASP A 225 -4.35 -17.39 -13.58
CA ASP A 225 -3.69 -18.64 -14.03
C ASP A 225 -2.91 -18.54 -15.36
N GLY A 226 -2.80 -17.36 -15.96
CA GLY A 226 -2.00 -17.09 -17.15
C GLY A 226 -0.90 -16.06 -16.90
N PHE A 227 -0.20 -16.17 -15.78
CA PHE A 227 0.77 -15.16 -15.32
C PHE A 227 2.10 -15.16 -16.06
N GLY A 228 2.36 -16.15 -16.92
CA GLY A 228 3.62 -16.21 -17.67
C GLY A 228 3.81 -15.06 -18.65
N ALA A 229 2.74 -14.59 -19.28
CA ALA A 229 2.77 -13.50 -20.25
C ALA A 229 1.54 -12.59 -20.10
N ALA A 230 1.71 -11.31 -20.40
CA ALA A 230 0.60 -10.37 -20.45
C ALA A 230 -0.38 -10.77 -21.58
N SER A 231 -1.67 -10.81 -21.25
CA SER A 231 -2.73 -11.13 -22.21
C SER A 231 -3.15 -9.92 -23.04
N ASP A 232 -2.90 -8.72 -22.53
CA ASP A 232 -3.21 -7.44 -23.17
C ASP A 232 -2.41 -6.31 -22.55
N ARG A 233 -2.37 -5.14 -23.22
CA ARG A 233 -1.71 -3.94 -22.74
C ARG A 233 -2.43 -2.68 -23.19
N PHE A 234 -2.45 -1.68 -22.32
CA PHE A 234 -2.99 -0.35 -22.60
C PHE A 234 -1.92 0.70 -22.38
N SER A 235 -1.48 1.35 -23.45
CA SER A 235 -0.57 2.50 -23.34
C SER A 235 -1.39 3.76 -23.05
N LEU A 236 -1.16 4.36 -21.91
CA LEU A 236 -1.73 5.64 -21.55
C LEU A 236 -0.86 6.77 -22.15
N ARG A 237 -1.46 7.93 -22.35
CA ARG A 237 -0.71 9.13 -22.79
C ARG A 237 -0.08 9.84 -21.58
N VAL A 238 0.73 9.11 -20.83
CA VAL A 238 1.44 9.57 -19.62
C VAL A 238 2.86 9.04 -19.64
N GLU A 239 3.76 9.70 -18.93
CA GLU A 239 5.15 9.25 -18.83
C GLU A 239 5.29 7.99 -18.00
N SER A 240 4.51 7.88 -16.91
CA SER A 240 4.55 6.75 -16.00
C SER A 240 3.17 6.45 -15.42
N VAL A 241 2.95 5.21 -15.00
CA VAL A 241 1.89 4.81 -14.07
C VAL A 241 2.55 4.59 -12.72
N ASP A 242 2.35 5.50 -11.76
CA ASP A 242 3.05 5.43 -10.48
C ASP A 242 2.28 4.64 -9.43
N CYS A 243 0.96 4.72 -9.48
CA CYS A 243 0.07 3.97 -8.60
C CYS A 243 -1.26 3.66 -9.29
N MET A 244 -1.92 2.61 -8.83
CA MET A 244 -3.26 2.23 -9.27
C MET A 244 -4.11 1.84 -8.07
N VAL A 245 -5.38 2.25 -8.11
CA VAL A 245 -6.37 1.87 -7.09
C VAL A 245 -7.64 1.41 -7.81
N PRO A 246 -8.12 0.18 -7.55
CA PRO A 246 -9.39 -0.28 -8.11
C PRO A 246 -10.55 0.43 -7.39
N ILE A 247 -11.40 1.08 -8.17
CA ILE A 247 -12.63 1.72 -7.67
C ILE A 247 -13.81 0.74 -7.73
N THR A 248 -13.84 -0.04 -8.80
CA THR A 248 -14.80 -1.14 -8.98
C THR A 248 -14.08 -2.33 -9.62
N ASP A 249 -14.80 -3.43 -9.84
CA ASP A 249 -14.29 -4.58 -10.58
C ASP A 249 -13.83 -4.28 -12.03
N SER A 250 -14.13 -3.09 -12.54
CA SER A 250 -13.88 -2.71 -13.94
C SER A 250 -13.26 -1.33 -14.12
N ILE A 251 -13.16 -0.55 -13.05
CA ILE A 251 -12.65 0.82 -13.07
C ILE A 251 -11.44 0.92 -12.14
N VAL A 252 -10.36 1.45 -12.66
CA VAL A 252 -9.11 1.71 -11.94
C VAL A 252 -8.78 3.19 -12.04
N CYS A 253 -8.45 3.82 -10.91
CA CYS A 253 -7.82 5.13 -10.91
C CYS A 253 -6.31 4.98 -10.99
N VAL A 254 -5.68 5.80 -11.80
CA VAL A 254 -4.25 5.83 -12.08
C VAL A 254 -3.69 7.18 -11.69
N GLY A 255 -2.67 7.19 -10.86
CA GLY A 255 -1.85 8.36 -10.58
C GLY A 255 -0.56 8.35 -11.42
N SER A 256 -0.15 9.52 -11.90
CA SER A 256 1.01 9.72 -12.76
C SER A 256 1.83 10.93 -12.27
N MET A 257 3.08 11.01 -12.71
CA MET A 257 4.02 12.11 -12.38
C MET A 257 3.51 13.50 -12.78
N ASP A 258 2.58 13.60 -13.71
CA ASP A 258 1.97 14.87 -14.11
C ASP A 258 0.97 15.44 -13.08
N GLY A 259 0.76 14.75 -11.97
CA GLY A 259 -0.15 15.15 -10.89
C GLY A 259 -1.63 14.96 -11.24
N VAL A 260 -1.95 14.28 -12.34
CA VAL A 260 -3.33 14.04 -12.77
C VAL A 260 -3.76 12.62 -12.42
N ILE A 261 -4.96 12.49 -11.83
CA ILE A 261 -5.61 11.20 -11.62
C ILE A 261 -6.54 10.91 -12.80
N ARG A 262 -6.42 9.73 -13.36
CA ARG A 262 -7.21 9.22 -14.50
C ARG A 262 -7.99 7.97 -14.12
N SER A 263 -9.14 7.79 -14.74
CA SER A 263 -9.98 6.61 -14.53
C SER A 263 -10.44 6.04 -15.88
#